data_fafdd9a1fdb3aa2e34b1c860540d8cfc
#
_entry.id   fafdd9a1fdb3aa2e34b1c860540d8cfc
#
_cell.length_a   1.000
_cell.length_b   1.000
_cell.length_c   1.000
_cell.angle_alpha   90.00
_cell.angle_beta   90.00
_cell.angle_gamma   90.00
#
_symmetry.space_group_name_H-M   'P 1'
#
loop_
_entity.id
_entity.type
_entity.pdbx_description
1 polymer ?
#
loop_
_entity_poly.entity_id
_entity_poly.type
_entity_poly.pdbx_seq_one_letter_code
_entity_poly.pdbx_strand_id
1 'polypeptide(L)'
;MRILNYILSIACVAMLTTSCVVSRAILYGDASVDDYRAFEQENIAKGDYTFRFAELTESELMLDTMRFEWMHFGRGEIAQMTIDEAIVPSVDNAAIVIIHRDTILYERYIGKWSKSTQSQIFSVTKTMTAMLCGVALTEEHIRSVEDRVTDYLPELKQADPMFE
;
A
#
# COMPACT_ATOMS: atom_id res chain seq x y z
N MET A 1 44.55 20.73 14.48
CA MET A 1 43.74 20.65 13.25
C MET A 1 43.16 19.27 12.98
N ARG A 2 43.87 18.15 12.97
CA ARG A 2 43.31 16.81 12.66
C ARG A 2 42.22 16.36 13.63
N ILE A 3 42.40 16.55 14.94
CA ILE A 3 41.40 16.15 15.96
C ILE A 3 40.09 16.93 15.81
N LEU A 4 40.17 18.24 15.52
CA LEU A 4 38.97 19.07 15.27
C LEU A 4 38.17 18.60 14.05
N ASN A 5 38.88 18.18 12.98
CA ASN A 5 38.23 17.64 11.81
C ASN A 5 37.52 16.30 12.07
N TYR A 6 38.13 15.44 12.90
CA TYR A 6 37.47 14.19 13.32
C TYR A 6 36.19 14.45 14.16
N ILE A 7 36.26 15.38 15.11
CA ILE A 7 35.13 15.76 15.95
C ILE A 7 34.01 16.35 15.07
N LEU A 8 34.37 17.20 14.10
CA LEU A 8 33.39 17.81 13.17
C LEU A 8 32.76 16.73 12.27
N SER A 9 33.55 15.77 11.78
CA SER A 9 33.02 14.66 10.98
C SER A 9 32.11 13.76 11.78
N ILE A 10 32.46 13.42 13.02
CA ILE A 10 31.59 12.62 13.90
C ILE A 10 30.29 13.37 14.23
N ALA A 11 30.36 14.69 14.50
CA ALA A 11 29.20 15.51 14.74
C ALA A 11 28.29 15.59 13.50
N CYS A 12 28.85 15.72 12.29
CA CYS A 12 28.07 15.70 11.03
C CYS A 12 27.39 14.35 10.82
N VAL A 13 28.09 13.24 11.05
CA VAL A 13 27.50 11.90 10.94
C VAL A 13 26.40 11.71 11.98
N ALA A 14 26.61 12.14 13.23
CA ALA A 14 25.60 12.07 14.28
C ALA A 14 24.36 12.92 13.95
N MET A 15 24.54 14.13 13.37
CA MET A 15 23.40 14.95 12.92
C MET A 15 22.64 14.31 11.74
N LEU A 16 23.33 13.66 10.82
CA LEU A 16 22.69 12.95 9.71
C LEU A 16 21.87 11.74 10.21
N THR A 17 22.34 11.06 11.25
CA THR A 17 21.63 9.89 11.81
C THR A 17 20.43 10.27 12.67
N THR A 18 20.33 11.53 13.14
CA THR A 18 19.15 12.02 13.89
C THR A 18 18.01 12.44 12.98
N SER A 19 18.22 12.60 11.67
CA SER A 19 17.14 12.83 10.72
C SER A 19 16.31 11.56 10.58
N CYS A 20 15.04 11.61 10.96
CA CYS A 20 14.10 10.47 10.87
C CYS A 20 14.05 9.87 9.45
N VAL A 21 14.19 10.68 8.41
CA VAL A 21 14.17 10.25 7.01
C VAL A 21 15.46 9.56 6.62
N VAL A 22 16.62 10.14 6.96
CA VAL A 22 17.95 9.59 6.60
C VAL A 22 18.22 8.29 7.35
N SER A 23 17.93 8.24 8.65
CA SER A 23 18.10 7.02 9.43
C SER A 23 17.19 5.88 8.92
N ARG A 24 15.97 6.19 8.52
CA ARG A 24 15.07 5.21 7.91
C ARG A 24 15.56 4.73 6.55
N ALA A 25 16.03 5.60 5.69
CA ALA A 25 16.61 5.22 4.39
C ALA A 25 17.83 4.30 4.53
N ILE A 26 18.67 4.54 5.54
CA ILE A 26 19.85 3.70 5.82
C ILE A 26 19.44 2.35 6.43
N LEU A 27 18.47 2.33 7.34
CA LEU A 27 18.08 1.12 8.07
C LEU A 27 17.17 0.19 7.27
N TYR A 28 16.28 0.76 6.46
CA TYR A 28 15.24 0.00 5.76
C TYR A 28 15.47 -0.09 4.25
N GLY A 29 16.40 0.69 3.68
CA GLY A 29 16.72 0.65 2.25
C GLY A 29 15.54 1.09 1.38
N ASP A 30 15.29 0.34 0.32
CA ASP A 30 14.16 0.58 -0.58
C ASP A 30 12.83 0.19 0.09
N ALA A 31 11.76 0.90 -0.30
CA ALA A 31 10.41 0.66 0.23
C ALA A 31 9.98 -0.80 0.02
N SER A 32 9.53 -1.44 1.08
CA SER A 32 9.16 -2.86 1.10
C SER A 32 7.80 -3.08 1.74
N VAL A 33 7.14 -4.15 1.34
CA VAL A 33 5.88 -4.62 1.95
C VAL A 33 6.06 -5.05 3.42
N ASP A 34 7.29 -5.28 3.86
CA ASP A 34 7.65 -5.58 5.25
C ASP A 34 7.80 -4.34 6.14
N ASP A 35 7.78 -3.13 5.57
CA ASP A 35 8.03 -1.87 6.29
C ASP A 35 6.98 -1.53 7.35
N TYR A 36 5.84 -2.24 7.36
CA TYR A 36 4.84 -2.07 8.41
C TYR A 36 5.44 -2.19 9.82
N ARG A 37 6.55 -2.93 9.99
CA ARG A 37 7.25 -3.11 11.27
C ARG A 37 7.96 -1.85 11.77
N ALA A 38 8.23 -0.91 10.86
CA ALA A 38 8.90 0.36 11.16
C ALA A 38 7.94 1.45 11.65
N PHE A 39 6.63 1.19 11.58
CA PHE A 39 5.59 2.13 11.96
C PHE A 39 4.89 1.69 13.24
N GLU A 40 4.42 2.66 14.01
CA GLU A 40 3.50 2.42 15.10
C GLU A 40 2.22 1.79 14.55
N GLN A 41 1.71 0.79 15.27
CA GLN A 41 0.56 0.01 14.83
C GLN A 41 -0.56 0.16 15.83
N GLU A 42 -1.76 0.42 15.31
CA GLU A 42 -2.99 0.43 16.07
C GLU A 42 -3.89 -0.72 15.62
N ASN A 43 -4.52 -1.36 16.58
CA ASN A 43 -5.50 -2.42 16.31
C ASN A 43 -6.89 -1.79 16.16
N ILE A 44 -7.46 -1.91 14.97
CA ILE A 44 -8.85 -1.53 14.74
C ILE A 44 -9.74 -2.68 15.22
N ALA A 45 -10.65 -2.38 16.13
CA ALA A 45 -11.62 -3.37 16.61
C ALA A 45 -12.51 -3.83 15.46
N LYS A 46 -12.79 -5.13 15.45
CA LYS A 46 -13.72 -5.70 14.47
C LYS A 46 -15.14 -5.20 14.75
N GLY A 47 -15.83 -4.74 13.71
CA GLY A 47 -17.23 -4.37 13.79
C GLY A 47 -18.16 -5.59 14.01
N ASP A 48 -19.42 -5.31 14.30
CA ASP A 48 -20.45 -6.33 14.54
C ASP A 48 -20.79 -7.12 13.27
N TYR A 49 -20.60 -6.52 12.11
CA TYR A 49 -20.82 -7.14 10.82
C TYR A 49 -19.50 -7.43 10.09
N THR A 50 -19.40 -8.61 9.52
CA THR A 50 -18.30 -9.00 8.64
C THR A 50 -18.85 -9.52 7.34
N PHE A 51 -18.62 -8.78 6.26
CA PHE A 51 -18.89 -9.31 4.92
C PHE A 51 -17.92 -10.46 4.62
N ARG A 52 -18.40 -11.50 3.99
CA ARG A 52 -17.59 -12.62 3.51
C ARG A 52 -17.85 -12.83 2.04
N PHE A 53 -16.78 -12.85 1.26
CA PHE A 53 -16.84 -13.27 -0.12
C PHE A 53 -17.19 -14.75 -0.20
N ALA A 54 -17.95 -15.14 -1.23
CA ALA A 54 -18.12 -16.53 -1.58
C ALA A 54 -16.79 -17.10 -2.09
N GLU A 55 -16.51 -18.35 -1.77
CA GLU A 55 -15.32 -19.07 -2.25
C GLU A 55 -15.79 -20.16 -3.22
N LEU A 56 -15.08 -20.32 -4.33
CA LEU A 56 -15.32 -21.41 -5.28
C LEU A 56 -14.80 -22.72 -4.70
N THR A 57 -15.47 -23.81 -5.04
CA THR A 57 -14.96 -25.17 -4.79
C THR A 57 -13.76 -25.46 -5.70
N GLU A 58 -12.92 -26.43 -5.31
CA GLU A 58 -11.74 -26.84 -6.14
C GLU A 58 -12.12 -27.18 -7.58
N SER A 59 -13.31 -27.74 -7.81
CA SER A 59 -13.79 -28.08 -9.15
C SER A 59 -14.21 -26.86 -10.00
N GLU A 60 -14.43 -25.71 -9.38
CA GLU A 60 -14.84 -24.45 -10.02
C GLU A 60 -13.65 -23.49 -10.24
N LEU A 61 -12.48 -23.80 -9.67
CA LEU A 61 -11.26 -23.00 -9.80
C LEU A 61 -10.64 -23.16 -11.20
N MET A 62 -11.29 -22.58 -12.20
CA MET A 62 -10.79 -22.61 -13.58
C MET A 62 -9.60 -21.70 -13.84
N LEU A 63 -9.44 -20.62 -13.05
CA LEU A 63 -8.40 -19.63 -13.26
C LEU A 63 -6.98 -20.14 -13.00
N ASP A 64 -6.81 -21.19 -12.18
CA ASP A 64 -5.50 -21.79 -11.88
C ASP A 64 -4.85 -22.40 -13.13
N THR A 65 -5.66 -22.94 -14.04
CA THR A 65 -5.20 -23.61 -15.27
C THR A 65 -5.44 -22.81 -16.53
N MET A 66 -6.24 -21.75 -16.46
CA MET A 66 -6.56 -20.90 -17.60
C MET A 66 -5.33 -20.14 -18.08
N ARG A 67 -5.10 -20.13 -19.39
CA ARG A 67 -4.00 -19.41 -20.00
C ARG A 67 -4.49 -18.10 -20.60
N PHE A 68 -3.74 -17.03 -20.35
CA PHE A 68 -4.02 -15.67 -20.79
C PHE A 68 -2.90 -15.14 -21.66
N GLU A 69 -3.21 -14.21 -22.52
CA GLU A 69 -2.19 -13.43 -23.23
C GLU A 69 -1.60 -12.37 -22.30
N TRP A 70 -0.32 -12.51 -22.01
CA TRP A 70 0.44 -11.56 -21.20
C TRP A 70 1.44 -10.82 -22.06
N MET A 71 1.42 -9.50 -21.93
CA MET A 71 2.44 -8.65 -22.53
C MET A 71 3.55 -8.37 -21.53
N HIS A 72 4.77 -8.76 -21.86
CA HIS A 72 5.91 -8.48 -21.01
C HIS A 72 6.25 -6.99 -21.10
N PHE A 73 6.02 -6.24 -20.02
CA PHE A 73 6.38 -4.82 -19.96
C PHE A 73 7.89 -4.66 -20.20
N GLY A 74 8.26 -3.87 -21.21
CA GLY A 74 9.63 -3.57 -21.58
C GLY A 74 10.23 -4.43 -22.69
N ARG A 75 9.63 -5.58 -23.06
CA ARG A 75 10.09 -6.41 -24.18
C ARG A 75 9.11 -6.44 -25.36
N GLY A 76 7.84 -6.07 -25.13
CA GLY A 76 6.80 -6.12 -26.17
C GLY A 76 6.43 -7.56 -26.61
N GLU A 77 6.94 -8.56 -25.91
CA GLU A 77 6.65 -9.96 -26.21
C GLU A 77 5.31 -10.36 -25.61
N ILE A 78 4.48 -11.06 -26.37
CA ILE A 78 3.22 -11.64 -25.91
C ILE A 78 3.44 -13.14 -25.71
N ALA A 79 3.12 -13.65 -24.55
CA ALA A 79 3.19 -15.07 -24.22
C ALA A 79 1.86 -15.57 -23.63
N GLN A 80 1.53 -16.83 -23.88
CA GLN A 80 0.40 -17.50 -23.26
C GLN A 80 0.86 -18.10 -21.92
N MET A 81 0.34 -17.57 -20.82
CA MET A 81 0.75 -17.94 -19.46
C MET A 81 -0.47 -18.10 -18.55
N THR A 82 -0.36 -18.95 -17.53
CA THR A 82 -1.27 -18.94 -16.39
C THR A 82 -0.99 -17.73 -15.52
N ILE A 83 -1.88 -17.45 -14.57
CA ILE A 83 -1.66 -16.38 -13.57
C ILE A 83 -0.39 -16.68 -12.76
N ASP A 84 -0.21 -17.91 -12.30
CA ASP A 84 0.99 -18.31 -11.54
C ASP A 84 2.28 -18.13 -12.35
N GLU A 85 2.31 -18.56 -13.62
CA GLU A 85 3.48 -18.40 -14.49
C GLU A 85 3.86 -16.93 -14.71
N ALA A 86 2.88 -16.03 -14.74
CA ALA A 86 3.11 -14.61 -14.99
C ALA A 86 3.51 -13.84 -13.71
N ILE A 87 2.95 -14.19 -12.55
CA ILE A 87 3.01 -13.39 -11.32
C ILE A 87 4.05 -13.91 -10.34
N VAL A 88 4.17 -15.24 -10.16
CA VAL A 88 5.10 -15.82 -9.18
C VAL A 88 6.57 -15.46 -9.47
N PRO A 89 7.05 -15.44 -10.74
CA PRO A 89 8.42 -15.02 -11.03
C PRO A 89 8.61 -13.51 -11.00
N SER A 90 7.54 -12.72 -11.00
CA SER A 90 7.66 -11.26 -10.94
C SER A 90 8.00 -10.83 -9.52
N VAL A 91 8.92 -9.88 -9.43
CA VAL A 91 9.56 -9.41 -8.23
C VAL A 91 8.54 -8.90 -7.21
N ASP A 92 8.70 -9.34 -5.95
CA ASP A 92 8.09 -8.73 -4.76
C ASP A 92 6.56 -8.78 -4.62
N ASN A 93 5.89 -9.66 -5.36
CA ASN A 93 4.49 -9.92 -5.08
C ASN A 93 4.34 -10.72 -3.76
N ALA A 94 3.51 -10.19 -2.86
CA ALA A 94 3.17 -10.86 -1.60
C ALA A 94 1.98 -11.81 -1.78
N ALA A 95 0.94 -11.30 -2.43
CA ALA A 95 -0.30 -12.04 -2.66
C ALA A 95 -1.07 -11.45 -3.84
N ILE A 96 -1.96 -12.25 -4.39
CA ILE A 96 -2.96 -11.80 -5.35
C ILE A 96 -4.30 -12.42 -5.00
N VAL A 97 -5.36 -11.60 -5.08
CA VAL A 97 -6.74 -12.03 -4.94
C VAL A 97 -7.54 -11.44 -6.10
N ILE A 98 -8.29 -12.29 -6.80
CA ILE A 98 -9.20 -11.87 -7.87
C ILE A 98 -10.63 -12.14 -7.41
N ILE A 99 -11.43 -11.07 -7.35
CA ILE A 99 -12.81 -11.12 -6.90
C ILE A 99 -13.71 -10.63 -8.04
N HIS A 100 -14.78 -11.35 -8.28
CA HIS A 100 -15.82 -10.96 -9.22
C HIS A 100 -17.20 -11.31 -8.67
N ARG A 101 -18.12 -10.33 -8.64
CA ARG A 101 -19.49 -10.50 -8.13
C ARG A 101 -19.52 -11.17 -6.76
N ASP A 102 -18.76 -10.60 -5.82
CA ASP A 102 -18.63 -11.04 -4.43
C ASP A 102 -18.13 -12.49 -4.25
N THR A 103 -17.48 -13.04 -5.28
CA THR A 103 -16.91 -14.38 -5.27
C THR A 103 -15.40 -14.31 -5.50
N ILE A 104 -14.62 -14.98 -4.66
CA ILE A 104 -13.18 -15.14 -4.86
C ILE A 104 -12.98 -16.18 -5.97
N LEU A 105 -12.44 -15.71 -7.10
CA LEU A 105 -12.12 -16.57 -8.25
C LEU A 105 -10.70 -17.11 -8.20
N TYR A 106 -9.80 -16.41 -7.51
CA TYR A 106 -8.40 -16.78 -7.39
C TYR A 106 -7.82 -16.13 -6.14
N GLU A 107 -7.07 -16.89 -5.34
CA GLU A 107 -6.38 -16.41 -4.16
C GLU A 107 -5.02 -17.13 -4.04
N ARG A 108 -3.91 -16.36 -4.08
CA ARG A 108 -2.56 -16.89 -4.03
C ARG A 108 -1.68 -16.07 -3.12
N TYR A 109 -0.91 -16.76 -2.29
CA TYR A 109 0.12 -16.20 -1.43
C TYR A 109 1.49 -16.73 -1.86
N ILE A 110 2.49 -15.86 -1.95
CA ILE A 110 3.79 -16.17 -2.55
C ILE A 110 4.87 -16.20 -1.48
N GLY A 111 5.73 -17.24 -1.51
CA GLY A 111 6.85 -17.40 -0.60
C GLY A 111 6.42 -17.49 0.87
N LYS A 112 6.84 -16.52 1.69
CA LYS A 112 6.56 -16.46 3.15
C LYS A 112 5.17 -15.91 3.50
N TRP A 113 4.42 -15.44 2.51
CA TRP A 113 3.15 -14.76 2.73
C TRP A 113 1.99 -15.73 2.92
N SER A 114 0.99 -15.32 3.68
CA SER A 114 -0.23 -16.06 3.95
C SER A 114 -1.41 -15.10 4.15
N LYS A 115 -2.62 -15.62 4.22
CA LYS A 115 -3.85 -14.85 4.49
C LYS A 115 -3.80 -13.99 5.77
N SER A 116 -3.00 -14.41 6.75
CA SER A 116 -2.84 -13.70 8.03
C SER A 116 -1.59 -12.84 8.12
N THR A 117 -0.75 -12.82 7.10
CA THR A 117 0.48 -12.02 7.11
C THR A 117 0.14 -10.56 6.88
N GLN A 118 0.64 -9.68 7.74
CA GLN A 118 0.52 -8.23 7.57
C GLN A 118 1.50 -7.74 6.51
N SER A 119 1.10 -6.71 5.77
CA SER A 119 1.95 -6.06 4.78
C SER A 119 1.67 -4.57 4.72
N GLN A 120 2.68 -3.80 4.28
CA GLN A 120 2.50 -2.40 3.97
C GLN A 120 1.73 -2.25 2.66
N ILE A 121 0.63 -1.50 2.68
CA ILE A 121 -0.25 -1.32 1.51
C ILE A 121 0.05 -0.04 0.70
N PHE A 122 1.00 0.77 1.13
CA PHE A 122 1.42 2.00 0.45
C PHE A 122 0.25 2.87 -0.01
N SER A 123 0.20 3.20 -1.30
CA SER A 123 -0.81 4.10 -1.88
C SER A 123 -2.23 3.53 -1.91
N VAL A 124 -2.44 2.25 -1.64
CA VAL A 124 -3.79 1.71 -1.42
C VAL A 124 -4.48 2.40 -0.23
N THR A 125 -3.70 2.94 0.73
CA THR A 125 -4.18 3.82 1.80
C THR A 125 -5.03 4.99 1.29
N LYS A 126 -4.74 5.53 0.09
CA LYS A 126 -5.54 6.60 -0.52
C LYS A 126 -6.98 6.16 -0.82
N THR A 127 -7.17 4.89 -1.16
CA THR A 127 -8.51 4.32 -1.35
C THR A 127 -9.29 4.32 -0.03
N MET A 128 -8.63 3.96 1.09
CA MET A 128 -9.26 4.02 2.42
C MET A 128 -9.65 5.46 2.79
N THR A 129 -8.77 6.43 2.52
CA THR A 129 -9.08 7.85 2.72
C THR A 129 -10.26 8.29 1.87
N ALA A 130 -10.33 7.89 0.60
CA ALA A 130 -11.47 8.20 -0.27
C ALA A 130 -12.78 7.58 0.23
N MET A 131 -12.73 6.36 0.76
CA MET A 131 -13.91 5.72 1.38
C MET A 131 -14.38 6.49 2.62
N LEU A 132 -13.46 6.96 3.47
CA LEU A 132 -13.79 7.81 4.62
C LEU A 132 -14.42 9.14 4.20
N CYS A 133 -13.95 9.75 3.12
CA CYS A 133 -14.60 10.94 2.54
C CYS A 133 -16.03 10.61 2.07
N GLY A 134 -16.26 9.44 1.48
CA GLY A 134 -17.59 8.98 1.10
C GLY A 134 -18.53 8.82 2.31
N VAL A 135 -18.02 8.28 3.41
CA VAL A 135 -18.79 8.22 4.68
C VAL A 135 -19.11 9.62 5.18
N ALA A 136 -18.15 10.53 5.22
CA ALA A 136 -18.34 11.90 5.66
C ALA A 136 -19.35 12.67 4.80
N LEU A 137 -19.42 12.39 3.50
CA LEU A 137 -20.47 12.91 2.60
C LEU A 137 -21.85 12.34 2.95
N THR A 138 -21.94 11.03 3.20
CA THR A 138 -23.20 10.36 3.55
C THR A 138 -23.75 10.83 4.90
N GLU A 139 -22.84 11.13 5.84
CA GLU A 139 -23.18 11.65 7.18
C GLU A 139 -23.30 13.19 7.22
N GLU A 140 -23.25 13.85 6.06
CA GLU A 140 -23.37 15.30 5.90
C GLU A 140 -22.27 16.12 6.62
N HIS A 141 -21.17 15.51 7.00
CA HIS A 141 -19.98 16.21 7.51
C HIS A 141 -19.25 16.98 6.41
N ILE A 142 -19.31 16.45 5.17
CA ILE A 142 -18.92 17.13 3.94
C ILE A 142 -20.19 17.28 3.10
N ARG A 143 -20.48 18.50 2.64
CA ARG A 143 -21.71 18.78 1.91
C ARG A 143 -21.62 18.39 0.43
N SER A 144 -20.46 18.59 -0.17
CA SER A 144 -20.19 18.29 -1.58
C SER A 144 -18.72 18.03 -1.84
N VAL A 145 -18.42 17.21 -2.84
CA VAL A 145 -17.05 17.03 -3.36
C VAL A 145 -16.54 18.27 -4.09
N GLU A 146 -17.43 19.20 -4.44
CA GLU A 146 -17.08 20.48 -5.08
C GLU A 146 -16.77 21.58 -4.04
N ASP A 147 -16.99 21.33 -2.76
CA ASP A 147 -16.66 22.28 -1.71
C ASP A 147 -15.14 22.42 -1.58
N ARG A 148 -14.71 23.61 -1.24
CA ARG A 148 -13.28 23.87 -1.02
C ARG A 148 -12.84 23.24 0.30
N VAL A 149 -11.64 22.65 0.32
CA VAL A 149 -11.04 22.12 1.55
C VAL A 149 -10.97 23.19 2.64
N THR A 150 -10.74 24.44 2.25
CA THR A 150 -10.67 25.60 3.15
C THR A 150 -12.01 26.01 3.75
N ASP A 151 -13.13 25.47 3.31
CA ASP A 151 -14.44 25.65 3.96
C ASP A 151 -14.54 24.80 5.23
N TYR A 152 -13.75 23.73 5.32
CA TYR A 152 -13.67 22.81 6.46
C TYR A 152 -12.41 23.00 7.30
N LEU A 153 -11.32 23.46 6.68
CA LEU A 153 -10.03 23.70 7.29
C LEU A 153 -9.55 25.13 6.98
N PRO A 154 -10.20 26.16 7.57
CA PRO A 154 -9.92 27.56 7.27
C PRO A 154 -8.49 28.00 7.60
N GLU A 155 -7.81 27.30 8.49
CA GLU A 155 -6.41 27.54 8.84
C GLU A 155 -5.46 27.36 7.64
N LEU A 156 -5.82 26.57 6.64
CA LEU A 156 -5.01 26.39 5.44
C LEU A 156 -4.83 27.68 4.64
N LYS A 157 -5.81 28.59 4.65
CA LYS A 157 -5.70 29.91 4.00
C LYS A 157 -4.57 30.76 4.57
N GLN A 158 -4.22 30.53 5.84
CA GLN A 158 -3.13 31.24 6.52
C GLN A 158 -1.76 30.57 6.27
N ALA A 159 -1.78 29.29 5.91
CA ALA A 159 -0.57 28.51 5.72
C ALA A 159 0.09 28.77 4.36
N ASP A 160 -0.71 28.90 3.29
CA ASP A 160 -0.20 29.13 1.93
C ASP A 160 -1.26 29.86 1.07
N PRO A 161 -0.89 30.95 0.35
CA PRO A 161 -1.79 31.65 -0.58
C PRO A 161 -2.41 30.76 -1.65
N MET A 162 -1.82 29.60 -1.95
CA MET A 162 -2.39 28.64 -2.91
C MET A 162 -3.76 28.10 -2.48
N PHE A 163 -4.11 28.21 -1.20
CA PHE A 163 -5.38 27.75 -0.65
C PHE A 163 -6.47 28.84 -0.59
N GLU A 164 -6.27 29.98 -1.22
CA GLU A 164 -7.29 31.05 -1.31
C GLU A 164 -8.37 30.79 -2.36
#